data_50eac40b46af5ac898edb541b6891312
#
_entry.id   50eac40b46af5ac898edb541b6891312
#
_cell.length_a   1.000
_cell.length_b   1.000
_cell.length_c   1.000
_cell.angle_alpha   90.00
_cell.angle_beta   90.00
_cell.angle_gamma   90.00
#
_symmetry.space_group_name_H-M   'P 1'
#
loop_
_entity.id
_entity.type
_entity.pdbx_description
1 polymer ?
#
loop_
_entity_poly.entity_id
_entity_poly.type
_entity_poly.pdbx_seq_one_letter_code
_entity_poly.pdbx_strand_id
1 'polypeptide(L)'
;ILKSQKLMAVAEDTVKQVTAQKEVAENMYQVGMSPLNDLLQSQVQLANDKQRFITAQNNLEISKSQFNTLLRRPVNAPVAIVDILDYTPFEFDISYCLAQADQNRLEIQVADLEVQIADKDYQLSKSDYFPSIDLTGNWTRRGTDWDVDGGEGIADKKFWDIRATATWEFWQWGRTRYGVKEKLSRVSQAKYRKENIFDNIELEVKQAFLRTKETEKNITTIEKAIEQAKENLRITEERYKEQVSTTTDVLVAQTLLTETMTNYYNALYDFKIAKAVLYRAMGQEILE
;
A
#
# COMPACT_ATOMS: atom_id res chain seq x y z
N ILE A 1 9.70 5.16 8.98
CA ILE A 1 10.46 5.91 9.98
C ILE A 1 11.06 4.94 11.01
N LEU A 2 10.28 4.16 11.77
CA LEU A 2 10.77 3.23 12.81
C LEU A 2 11.86 2.29 12.26
N LYS A 3 11.65 1.70 11.07
CA LYS A 3 12.66 0.89 10.37
C LYS A 3 13.96 1.69 10.17
N SER A 4 13.87 2.88 9.59
CA SER A 4 15.06 3.73 9.35
C SER A 4 15.75 4.13 10.64
N GLN A 5 15.00 4.35 11.73
CA GLN A 5 15.55 4.66 13.04
C GLN A 5 16.35 3.48 13.63
N LYS A 6 15.82 2.24 13.52
CA LYS A 6 16.56 1.05 13.98
C LYS A 6 17.79 0.77 13.13
N LEU A 7 17.69 0.93 11.80
CA LEU A 7 18.84 0.76 10.90
C LEU A 7 19.92 1.82 11.15
N MET A 8 19.52 3.06 11.46
CA MET A 8 20.48 4.10 11.87
C MET A 8 21.18 3.72 13.19
N ALA A 9 20.44 3.21 14.18
CA ALA A 9 21.03 2.76 15.45
C ALA A 9 22.03 1.61 15.23
N VAL A 10 21.70 0.63 14.39
CA VAL A 10 22.64 -0.46 14.03
C VAL A 10 23.90 0.10 13.38
N ALA A 11 23.78 1.05 12.44
CA ALA A 11 24.93 1.66 11.79
C ALA A 11 25.79 2.47 12.77
N GLU A 12 25.16 3.19 13.72
CA GLU A 12 25.85 3.93 14.78
C GLU A 12 26.66 3.01 15.70
N ASP A 13 26.03 1.90 16.13
CA ASP A 13 26.70 0.92 16.98
C ASP A 13 27.85 0.21 16.25
N THR A 14 27.70 -0.07 14.96
CA THR A 14 28.73 -0.59 14.09
C THR A 14 29.94 0.37 14.05
N VAL A 15 29.69 1.68 13.86
CA VAL A 15 30.80 2.69 13.88
C VAL A 15 31.49 2.71 15.21
N LYS A 16 30.79 2.60 16.35
CA LYS A 16 31.41 2.53 17.68
C LYS A 16 32.30 1.29 17.83
N GLN A 17 31.82 0.13 17.42
CA GLN A 17 32.56 -1.15 17.50
C GLN A 17 33.80 -1.12 16.61
N VAL A 18 33.69 -0.69 15.35
CA VAL A 18 34.83 -0.60 14.42
C VAL A 18 35.84 0.46 14.88
N THR A 19 35.39 1.53 15.54
CA THR A 19 36.29 2.52 16.14
C THR A 19 37.12 1.88 17.25
N ALA A 20 36.51 1.14 18.16
CA ALA A 20 37.23 0.41 19.20
C ALA A 20 38.22 -0.63 18.63
N GLN A 21 37.78 -1.37 17.58
CA GLN A 21 38.68 -2.33 16.92
C GLN A 21 39.87 -1.65 16.25
N LYS A 22 39.64 -0.48 15.61
CA LYS A 22 40.73 0.31 15.02
C LYS A 22 41.75 0.77 16.10
N GLU A 23 41.30 1.18 17.28
CA GLU A 23 42.16 1.56 18.39
C GLU A 23 43.02 0.38 18.89
N VAL A 24 42.39 -0.82 18.98
CA VAL A 24 43.12 -2.04 19.32
C VAL A 24 44.21 -2.38 18.28
N ALA A 25 43.87 -2.32 16.99
CA ALA A 25 44.81 -2.56 15.89
C ALA A 25 45.96 -1.52 15.88
N GLU A 26 45.67 -0.24 16.19
CA GLU A 26 46.68 0.83 16.29
C GLU A 26 47.63 0.58 17.44
N ASN A 27 47.14 0.21 18.62
CA ASN A 27 47.94 -0.11 19.77
C ASN A 27 48.86 -1.34 19.50
N MET A 28 48.32 -2.39 18.90
CA MET A 28 49.10 -3.58 18.54
C MET A 28 50.16 -3.27 17.49
N TYR A 29 49.89 -2.40 16.53
CA TYR A 29 50.88 -1.95 15.57
C TYR A 29 52.01 -1.16 16.26
N GLN A 30 51.67 -0.23 17.17
CA GLN A 30 52.67 0.59 17.90
C GLN A 30 53.64 -0.25 18.73
N VAL A 31 53.17 -1.35 19.31
CA VAL A 31 54.02 -2.27 20.08
C VAL A 31 54.69 -3.37 19.23
N GLY A 32 54.50 -3.31 17.89
CA GLY A 32 55.11 -4.25 16.95
C GLY A 32 54.43 -5.64 16.90
N MET A 33 53.27 -5.80 17.48
CA MET A 33 52.54 -7.08 17.54
C MET A 33 51.61 -7.32 16.32
N SER A 34 51.31 -6.30 15.51
CA SER A 34 50.48 -6.39 14.30
C SER A 34 51.14 -5.63 13.14
N PRO A 35 50.99 -6.11 11.88
CA PRO A 35 51.51 -5.41 10.72
C PRO A 35 50.67 -4.14 10.41
N LEU A 36 51.28 -3.16 9.72
CA LEU A 36 50.65 -1.92 9.29
C LEU A 36 49.38 -2.18 8.46
N ASN A 37 49.35 -3.27 7.69
CA ASN A 37 48.20 -3.63 6.86
C ASN A 37 46.92 -3.81 7.68
N ASP A 38 47.00 -4.39 8.88
CA ASP A 38 45.85 -4.60 9.76
C ASP A 38 45.26 -3.27 10.25
N LEU A 39 46.12 -2.30 10.60
CA LEU A 39 45.66 -0.95 10.94
C LEU A 39 44.98 -0.26 9.74
N LEU A 40 45.58 -0.33 8.55
CA LEU A 40 45.03 0.27 7.33
C LEU A 40 43.69 -0.33 6.96
N GLN A 41 43.49 -1.65 7.09
CA GLN A 41 42.22 -2.32 6.87
C GLN A 41 41.15 -1.82 7.85
N SER A 42 41.44 -1.69 9.13
CA SER A 42 40.56 -1.16 10.15
C SER A 42 40.17 0.29 9.86
N GLN A 43 41.07 1.12 9.36
CA GLN A 43 40.82 2.50 8.98
C GLN A 43 39.85 2.58 7.76
N VAL A 44 40.07 1.75 6.74
CA VAL A 44 39.19 1.66 5.56
C VAL A 44 37.81 1.20 5.97
N GLN A 45 37.73 0.15 6.81
CA GLN A 45 36.42 -0.33 7.29
C GLN A 45 35.66 0.76 8.07
N LEU A 46 36.34 1.47 8.96
CA LEU A 46 35.77 2.57 9.72
C LEU A 46 35.25 3.69 8.79
N ALA A 47 35.96 4.02 7.72
CA ALA A 47 35.52 5.01 6.74
C ALA A 47 34.27 4.55 6.01
N ASN A 48 34.20 3.28 5.61
CA ASN A 48 33.01 2.69 4.96
C ASN A 48 31.81 2.68 5.91
N ASP A 49 31.98 2.32 7.18
CA ASP A 49 30.88 2.26 8.13
C ASP A 49 30.38 3.67 8.53
N LYS A 50 31.26 4.66 8.60
CA LYS A 50 30.87 6.06 8.75
C LYS A 50 30.02 6.54 7.57
N GLN A 51 30.38 6.16 6.35
CA GLN A 51 29.57 6.46 5.16
C GLN A 51 28.19 5.81 5.24
N ARG A 52 28.11 4.53 5.65
CA ARG A 52 26.83 3.82 5.87
C ARG A 52 25.97 4.51 6.93
N PHE A 53 26.57 4.96 8.02
CA PHE A 53 25.86 5.70 9.07
C PHE A 53 25.30 7.03 8.55
N ILE A 54 26.06 7.83 7.80
CA ILE A 54 25.59 9.06 7.19
C ILE A 54 24.41 8.79 6.25
N THR A 55 24.49 7.72 5.44
CA THR A 55 23.41 7.29 4.56
C THR A 55 22.16 6.89 5.35
N ALA A 56 22.32 6.15 6.43
CA ALA A 56 21.20 5.73 7.30
C ALA A 56 20.53 6.95 7.99
N GLN A 57 21.34 7.91 8.44
CA GLN A 57 20.85 9.17 9.02
C GLN A 57 20.03 9.96 7.99
N ASN A 58 20.54 10.11 6.77
CA ASN A 58 19.80 10.78 5.69
C ASN A 58 18.48 10.06 5.35
N ASN A 59 18.49 8.73 5.28
CA ASN A 59 17.30 7.94 5.03
C ASN A 59 16.24 8.11 6.12
N LEU A 60 16.65 8.28 7.38
CA LEU A 60 15.71 8.60 8.46
C LEU A 60 15.07 9.97 8.26
N GLU A 61 15.84 11.00 7.91
CA GLU A 61 15.31 12.35 7.67
C GLU A 61 14.37 12.38 6.45
N ILE A 62 14.71 11.66 5.38
CA ILE A 62 13.81 11.47 4.21
C ILE A 62 12.52 10.80 4.65
N SER A 63 12.58 9.75 5.47
CA SER A 63 11.40 9.04 5.95
C SER A 63 10.49 9.93 6.82
N LYS A 64 11.07 10.81 7.65
CA LYS A 64 10.31 11.81 8.43
C LYS A 64 9.64 12.84 7.51
N SER A 65 10.37 13.31 6.50
CA SER A 65 9.87 14.26 5.52
C SER A 65 8.70 13.69 4.71
N GLN A 66 8.80 12.43 4.26
CA GLN A 66 7.73 11.71 3.57
C GLN A 66 6.48 11.56 4.47
N PHE A 67 6.67 11.23 5.74
CA PHE A 67 5.58 11.14 6.71
C PHE A 67 4.88 12.47 6.92
N ASN A 68 5.63 13.56 7.08
CA ASN A 68 5.06 14.91 7.19
C ASN A 68 4.27 15.30 5.93
N THR A 69 4.80 14.98 4.75
CA THR A 69 4.11 15.22 3.47
C THR A 69 2.79 14.46 3.40
N LEU A 70 2.76 13.19 3.81
CA LEU A 70 1.55 12.37 3.85
C LEU A 70 0.48 12.97 4.77
N LEU A 71 0.89 13.56 5.90
CA LEU A 71 0.00 14.24 6.85
C LEU A 71 -0.28 15.71 6.51
N ARG A 72 0.20 16.20 5.35
CA ARG A 72 0.09 17.63 4.93
C ARG A 72 0.66 18.59 5.97
N ARG A 73 1.73 18.17 6.66
CA ARG A 73 2.50 19.01 7.60
C ARG A 73 3.71 19.65 6.90
N PRO A 74 4.30 20.71 7.45
CA PRO A 74 5.58 21.23 6.95
C PRO A 74 6.64 20.11 6.91
N VAL A 75 7.40 20.01 5.81
CA VAL A 75 8.35 18.91 5.54
C VAL A 75 9.33 18.69 6.70
N ASN A 76 9.80 19.77 7.33
CA ASN A 76 10.76 19.75 8.43
C ASN A 76 10.11 19.76 9.84
N ALA A 77 8.80 19.51 9.94
CA ALA A 77 8.14 19.46 11.24
C ALA A 77 8.71 18.32 12.10
N PRO A 78 8.90 18.54 13.41
CA PRO A 78 9.40 17.48 14.28
C PRO A 78 8.42 16.30 14.32
N VAL A 79 8.96 15.08 14.27
CA VAL A 79 8.18 13.84 14.29
C VAL A 79 8.60 13.03 15.50
N ALA A 80 7.65 12.78 16.42
CA ALA A 80 7.79 11.84 17.51
C ALA A 80 6.89 10.62 17.22
N ILE A 81 7.45 9.42 17.26
CA ILE A 81 6.74 8.17 16.98
C ILE A 81 6.97 7.22 18.15
N VAL A 82 5.92 6.56 18.59
CA VAL A 82 5.99 5.49 19.58
C VAL A 82 6.51 4.22 18.90
N ASP A 83 7.42 3.53 19.57
CA ASP A 83 7.95 2.25 19.08
C ASP A 83 6.91 1.15 19.34
N ILE A 84 6.31 0.63 18.26
CA ILE A 84 5.27 -0.42 18.30
C ILE A 84 5.81 -1.76 17.79
N LEU A 85 7.06 -2.05 18.05
CA LEU A 85 7.78 -3.22 17.49
C LEU A 85 7.45 -4.56 18.13
N ASP A 86 6.32 -4.69 18.83
CA ASP A 86 5.93 -5.97 19.38
C ASP A 86 5.57 -6.96 18.27
N TYR A 87 6.24 -8.10 18.28
CA TYR A 87 5.91 -9.22 17.42
C TYR A 87 4.72 -9.98 17.98
N THR A 88 3.62 -9.98 17.24
CA THR A 88 2.46 -10.84 17.53
C THR A 88 2.28 -11.83 16.40
N PRO A 89 2.32 -13.15 16.67
CA PRO A 89 2.11 -14.16 15.64
C PRO A 89 0.83 -13.94 14.85
N PHE A 90 0.85 -14.33 13.58
CA PHE A 90 -0.32 -14.27 12.73
C PHE A 90 -1.06 -15.61 12.74
N GLU A 91 -2.24 -15.67 13.37
CA GLU A 91 -2.98 -16.92 13.65
C GLU A 91 -4.12 -17.24 12.67
N PHE A 92 -4.48 -16.32 11.77
CA PHE A 92 -5.59 -16.55 10.85
C PHE A 92 -5.25 -17.57 9.77
N ASP A 93 -6.31 -18.34 9.37
CA ASP A 93 -6.25 -19.21 8.20
C ASP A 93 -6.69 -18.50 6.93
N ILE A 94 -6.29 -19.04 5.78
CA ILE A 94 -6.62 -18.46 4.47
C ILE A 94 -8.12 -18.42 4.22
N SER A 95 -8.87 -19.42 4.64
CA SER A 95 -10.32 -19.48 4.50
C SER A 95 -11.02 -18.32 5.24
N TYR A 96 -10.54 -17.98 6.43
CA TYR A 96 -11.02 -16.81 7.17
C TYR A 96 -10.72 -15.51 6.40
N CYS A 97 -9.49 -15.36 5.89
CA CYS A 97 -9.11 -14.15 5.15
C CYS A 97 -9.95 -13.94 3.88
N LEU A 98 -10.24 -15.02 3.14
CA LEU A 98 -11.09 -14.97 1.95
C LEU A 98 -12.53 -14.62 2.30
N ALA A 99 -13.10 -15.22 3.36
CA ALA A 99 -14.45 -14.91 3.81
C ALA A 99 -14.60 -13.44 4.27
N GLN A 100 -13.57 -12.88 4.92
CA GLN A 100 -13.56 -11.46 5.29
C GLN A 100 -13.51 -10.54 4.07
N ALA A 101 -12.71 -10.88 3.06
CA ALA A 101 -12.63 -10.12 1.83
C ALA A 101 -13.96 -10.10 1.08
N ASP A 102 -14.64 -11.25 0.98
CA ASP A 102 -15.95 -11.34 0.33
C ASP A 102 -17.01 -10.45 0.99
N GLN A 103 -16.96 -10.32 2.32
CA GLN A 103 -17.92 -9.51 3.08
C GLN A 103 -17.58 -8.01 3.08
N ASN A 104 -16.30 -7.65 3.10
CA ASN A 104 -15.87 -6.28 3.40
C ASN A 104 -15.41 -5.50 2.16
N ARG A 105 -15.02 -6.17 1.06
CA ARG A 105 -14.48 -5.48 -0.13
C ARG A 105 -15.58 -4.72 -0.85
N LEU A 106 -15.43 -3.40 -0.88
CA LEU A 106 -16.39 -2.51 -1.54
C LEU A 106 -16.43 -2.70 -3.06
N GLU A 107 -15.34 -3.18 -3.66
CA GLU A 107 -15.26 -3.45 -5.09
C GLU A 107 -16.25 -4.55 -5.53
N ILE A 108 -16.53 -5.54 -4.67
CA ILE A 108 -17.53 -6.58 -4.92
C ILE A 108 -18.93 -5.95 -4.93
N GLN A 109 -19.22 -5.08 -3.95
CA GLN A 109 -20.50 -4.38 -3.87
C GLN A 109 -20.73 -3.45 -5.08
N VAL A 110 -19.68 -2.73 -5.50
CA VAL A 110 -19.72 -1.89 -6.71
C VAL A 110 -20.00 -2.74 -7.94
N ALA A 111 -19.32 -3.88 -8.11
CA ALA A 111 -19.54 -4.79 -9.24
C ALA A 111 -20.98 -5.37 -9.24
N ASP A 112 -21.55 -5.67 -8.07
CA ASP A 112 -22.95 -6.08 -7.96
C ASP A 112 -23.92 -5.01 -8.42
N LEU A 113 -23.68 -3.75 -8.01
CA LEU A 113 -24.49 -2.62 -8.46
C LEU A 113 -24.37 -2.39 -9.97
N GLU A 114 -23.17 -2.56 -10.56
CA GLU A 114 -22.98 -2.48 -12.01
C GLU A 114 -23.78 -3.54 -12.77
N VAL A 115 -23.84 -4.77 -12.26
CA VAL A 115 -24.71 -5.83 -12.82
C VAL A 115 -26.18 -5.43 -12.73
N GLN A 116 -26.62 -4.89 -11.58
CA GLN A 116 -28.01 -4.42 -11.41
C GLN A 116 -28.33 -3.26 -12.36
N ILE A 117 -27.45 -2.31 -12.54
CA ILE A 117 -27.60 -1.20 -13.49
C ILE A 117 -27.77 -1.74 -14.90
N ALA A 118 -26.88 -2.65 -15.34
CA ALA A 118 -26.98 -3.26 -16.67
C ALA A 118 -28.29 -4.03 -16.87
N ASP A 119 -28.80 -4.72 -15.83
CA ASP A 119 -30.07 -5.41 -15.87
C ASP A 119 -31.24 -4.43 -15.96
N LYS A 120 -31.23 -3.31 -15.21
CA LYS A 120 -32.25 -2.26 -15.32
C LYS A 120 -32.22 -1.57 -16.68
N ASP A 121 -31.05 -1.32 -17.25
CA ASP A 121 -30.92 -0.82 -18.62
C ASP A 121 -31.49 -1.78 -19.65
N TYR A 122 -31.27 -3.10 -19.46
CA TYR A 122 -31.91 -4.12 -20.30
C TYR A 122 -33.42 -4.11 -20.15
N GLN A 123 -33.96 -4.01 -18.92
CA GLN A 123 -35.40 -3.90 -18.68
C GLN A 123 -35.98 -2.63 -19.31
N LEU A 124 -35.27 -1.51 -19.15
CA LEU A 124 -35.68 -0.22 -19.76
C LEU A 124 -35.74 -0.30 -21.28
N SER A 125 -34.72 -0.98 -21.92
CA SER A 125 -34.74 -1.12 -23.38
C SER A 125 -35.94 -1.87 -23.95
N LYS A 126 -36.64 -2.66 -23.13
CA LYS A 126 -37.89 -3.31 -23.52
C LYS A 126 -39.06 -2.34 -23.59
N SER A 127 -38.97 -1.16 -22.93
CA SER A 127 -40.03 -0.14 -23.04
C SER A 127 -40.20 0.39 -24.47
N ASP A 128 -39.15 0.30 -25.31
CA ASP A 128 -39.19 0.70 -26.72
C ASP A 128 -40.15 -0.16 -27.58
N TYR A 129 -40.65 -1.28 -27.03
CA TYR A 129 -41.74 -2.05 -27.68
C TYR A 129 -43.11 -1.45 -27.42
N PHE A 130 -43.27 -0.52 -26.49
CA PHE A 130 -44.53 0.07 -26.06
C PHE A 130 -44.60 1.55 -26.45
N PRO A 131 -45.81 2.14 -26.57
CA PRO A 131 -45.95 3.57 -26.80
C PRO A 131 -45.45 4.39 -25.59
N SER A 132 -44.78 5.53 -25.86
CA SER A 132 -44.55 6.57 -24.85
C SER A 132 -45.81 7.46 -24.75
N ILE A 133 -46.15 7.86 -23.52
CA ILE A 133 -47.24 8.79 -23.25
C ILE A 133 -46.68 9.99 -22.53
N ASP A 134 -46.75 11.15 -23.18
CA ASP A 134 -46.26 12.41 -22.63
C ASP A 134 -47.44 13.33 -22.31
N LEU A 135 -47.47 13.88 -21.12
CA LEU A 135 -48.42 14.90 -20.69
C LEU A 135 -47.69 16.23 -20.51
N THR A 136 -48.09 17.22 -21.33
CA THR A 136 -47.50 18.55 -21.31
C THR A 136 -48.57 19.59 -20.93
N GLY A 137 -48.27 20.38 -19.92
CA GLY A 137 -49.10 21.53 -19.53
C GLY A 137 -48.31 22.82 -19.77
N ASN A 138 -48.89 23.72 -20.57
CA ASN A 138 -48.33 25.03 -20.82
C ASN A 138 -49.24 26.12 -20.27
N TRP A 139 -48.66 27.08 -19.59
CA TRP A 139 -49.32 28.29 -19.18
C TRP A 139 -48.54 29.51 -19.69
N THR A 140 -49.11 30.28 -20.56
CA THR A 140 -48.48 31.39 -21.25
C THR A 140 -49.21 32.69 -20.91
N ARG A 141 -48.48 33.72 -20.60
CA ARG A 141 -48.96 35.11 -20.52
C ARG A 141 -48.27 35.90 -21.62
N ARG A 142 -49.03 36.82 -22.25
CA ARG A 142 -48.55 37.68 -23.32
C ARG A 142 -48.88 39.12 -22.96
N GLY A 143 -47.96 40.02 -23.25
CA GLY A 143 -48.13 41.48 -23.06
C GLY A 143 -47.13 42.22 -23.92
N THR A 144 -47.40 43.54 -24.13
CA THR A 144 -46.54 44.45 -24.89
C THR A 144 -45.41 45.02 -24.04
N ASP A 145 -45.49 44.90 -22.72
CA ASP A 145 -44.53 45.39 -21.76
C ASP A 145 -44.15 44.32 -20.69
N TRP A 146 -43.33 44.71 -19.71
CA TRP A 146 -42.83 43.81 -18.69
C TRP A 146 -43.89 43.22 -17.76
N ASP A 147 -45.05 43.87 -17.66
CA ASP A 147 -46.15 43.36 -16.81
C ASP A 147 -46.89 42.19 -17.44
N VAL A 148 -46.66 41.90 -18.72
CA VAL A 148 -47.20 40.77 -19.47
C VAL A 148 -48.74 40.66 -19.29
N ASP A 149 -49.41 41.83 -19.32
CA ASP A 149 -50.85 41.94 -19.03
C ASP A 149 -51.73 42.25 -20.28
N GLY A 150 -51.23 41.89 -21.46
CA GLY A 150 -51.95 42.14 -22.74
C GLY A 150 -51.40 43.40 -23.42
N GLY A 151 -52.22 44.02 -24.26
CA GLY A 151 -51.92 45.20 -25.02
C GLY A 151 -52.61 45.23 -26.37
N GLU A 152 -52.43 46.30 -27.12
CA GLU A 152 -53.04 46.48 -28.44
C GLU A 152 -52.56 45.37 -29.42
N GLY A 153 -53.48 44.67 -30.07
CA GLY A 153 -53.18 43.56 -30.98
C GLY A 153 -52.97 42.18 -30.35
N ILE A 154 -53.08 42.06 -29.01
CA ILE A 154 -53.01 40.77 -28.32
C ILE A 154 -54.42 40.31 -27.97
N ALA A 155 -54.92 39.27 -28.69
CA ALA A 155 -56.31 38.78 -28.52
C ALA A 155 -56.47 38.04 -27.16
N ASP A 156 -55.47 37.24 -26.75
CA ASP A 156 -55.51 36.49 -25.49
C ASP A 156 -54.30 36.80 -24.65
N LYS A 157 -54.46 37.46 -23.51
CA LYS A 157 -53.38 37.79 -22.58
C LYS A 157 -53.00 36.64 -21.64
N LYS A 158 -53.88 35.66 -21.49
CA LYS A 158 -53.67 34.43 -20.70
C LYS A 158 -54.14 33.24 -21.52
N PHE A 159 -53.26 32.30 -21.69
CA PHE A 159 -53.55 31.06 -22.41
C PHE A 159 -52.98 29.88 -21.61
N TRP A 160 -53.73 28.82 -21.52
CA TRP A 160 -53.24 27.54 -21.02
C TRP A 160 -53.71 26.41 -21.90
N ASP A 161 -52.87 25.38 -22.05
CA ASP A 161 -53.23 24.14 -22.70
C ASP A 161 -52.64 22.94 -21.94
N ILE A 162 -53.40 21.84 -21.97
CA ILE A 162 -52.93 20.53 -21.54
C ILE A 162 -53.01 19.61 -22.75
N ARG A 163 -51.89 18.95 -23.05
CA ARG A 163 -51.77 18.05 -24.18
C ARG A 163 -51.28 16.69 -23.72
N ALA A 164 -52.01 15.62 -24.05
CA ALA A 164 -51.55 14.25 -23.94
C ALA A 164 -51.14 13.76 -25.32
N THR A 165 -49.91 13.30 -25.47
CA THR A 165 -49.41 12.79 -26.76
C THR A 165 -48.95 11.34 -26.54
N ALA A 166 -49.49 10.40 -27.31
CA ALA A 166 -49.06 9.02 -27.36
C ALA A 166 -48.28 8.80 -28.67
N THR A 167 -47.03 8.38 -28.54
CA THR A 167 -46.13 8.10 -29.69
C THR A 167 -45.76 6.64 -29.68
N TRP A 168 -46.02 5.92 -30.78
CA TRP A 168 -45.69 4.51 -30.92
C TRP A 168 -45.01 4.24 -32.25
N GLU A 169 -43.73 3.84 -32.21
CA GLU A 169 -42.95 3.40 -33.35
C GLU A 169 -43.09 1.89 -33.53
N PHE A 170 -44.19 1.40 -34.00
CA PHE A 170 -44.50 -0.04 -34.09
C PHE A 170 -43.64 -0.80 -35.14
N TRP A 171 -42.98 -0.10 -36.07
CA TRP A 171 -42.13 -0.70 -37.09
C TRP A 171 -40.77 -0.01 -37.20
N GLN A 172 -39.72 -0.68 -36.71
CA GLN A 172 -38.39 -0.13 -36.68
C GLN A 172 -37.31 -0.99 -37.37
N TRP A 173 -37.69 -1.82 -38.31
CA TRP A 173 -36.78 -2.68 -39.09
C TRP A 173 -35.83 -3.50 -38.21
N GLY A 174 -36.22 -3.95 -37.05
CA GLY A 174 -35.45 -4.73 -36.10
C GLY A 174 -34.58 -3.91 -35.14
N ARG A 175 -34.52 -2.56 -35.22
CA ARG A 175 -33.71 -1.70 -34.34
C ARG A 175 -33.96 -2.01 -32.87
N THR A 176 -35.21 -2.01 -32.40
CA THR A 176 -35.56 -2.34 -31.02
C THR A 176 -35.12 -3.75 -30.63
N ARG A 177 -35.32 -4.75 -31.47
CA ARG A 177 -34.95 -6.13 -31.20
C ARG A 177 -33.42 -6.27 -30.99
N TYR A 178 -32.63 -5.66 -31.86
CA TYR A 178 -31.16 -5.73 -31.76
C TYR A 178 -30.63 -4.84 -30.62
N GLY A 179 -31.27 -3.69 -30.33
CA GLY A 179 -30.98 -2.86 -29.17
C GLY A 179 -31.16 -3.61 -27.83
N VAL A 180 -32.27 -4.33 -27.69
CA VAL A 180 -32.55 -5.18 -26.52
C VAL A 180 -31.51 -6.32 -26.41
N LYS A 181 -31.13 -6.94 -27.54
CA LYS A 181 -30.07 -7.96 -27.55
C LYS A 181 -28.68 -7.37 -27.14
N GLU A 182 -28.40 -6.18 -27.61
CA GLU A 182 -27.16 -5.47 -27.19
C GLU A 182 -27.14 -5.25 -25.68
N LYS A 183 -28.23 -4.75 -25.11
CA LYS A 183 -28.33 -4.54 -23.65
C LYS A 183 -28.23 -5.85 -22.87
N LEU A 184 -28.82 -6.95 -23.38
CA LEU A 184 -28.63 -8.27 -22.77
C LEU A 184 -27.16 -8.73 -22.78
N SER A 185 -26.44 -8.47 -23.89
CA SER A 185 -24.99 -8.75 -23.94
C SER A 185 -24.20 -7.92 -22.92
N ARG A 186 -24.60 -6.67 -22.67
CA ARG A 186 -23.99 -5.83 -21.64
C ARG A 186 -24.19 -6.38 -20.23
N VAL A 187 -25.37 -6.97 -19.94
CA VAL A 187 -25.60 -7.71 -18.67
C VAL A 187 -24.60 -8.84 -18.51
N SER A 188 -24.41 -9.66 -19.57
CA SER A 188 -23.42 -10.74 -19.54
C SER A 188 -21.99 -10.22 -19.32
N GLN A 189 -21.61 -9.12 -20.00
CA GLN A 189 -20.32 -8.49 -19.80
C GLN A 189 -20.13 -7.99 -18.36
N ALA A 190 -21.15 -7.37 -17.76
CA ALA A 190 -21.09 -6.92 -16.36
C ALA A 190 -20.90 -8.11 -15.39
N LYS A 191 -21.60 -9.23 -15.62
CA LYS A 191 -21.43 -10.46 -14.83
C LYS A 191 -20.01 -11.01 -14.92
N TYR A 192 -19.45 -11.14 -16.12
CA TYR A 192 -18.06 -11.61 -16.27
C TYR A 192 -17.02 -10.64 -15.67
N ARG A 193 -17.28 -9.32 -15.71
CA ARG A 193 -16.43 -8.35 -15.00
C ARG A 193 -16.49 -8.56 -13.49
N LYS A 194 -17.67 -8.81 -12.93
CA LYS A 194 -17.81 -9.13 -11.50
C LYS A 194 -17.02 -10.39 -11.14
N GLU A 195 -17.14 -11.48 -11.91
CA GLU A 195 -16.38 -12.72 -11.69
C GLU A 195 -14.86 -12.42 -11.72
N ASN A 196 -14.38 -11.66 -12.69
CA ASN A 196 -12.97 -11.29 -12.79
C ASN A 196 -12.49 -10.45 -11.59
N ILE A 197 -13.33 -9.52 -11.10
CA ILE A 197 -13.02 -8.74 -9.88
C ILE A 197 -12.91 -9.67 -8.69
N PHE A 198 -13.82 -10.62 -8.54
CA PHE A 198 -13.80 -11.61 -7.47
C PHE A 198 -12.52 -12.46 -7.50
N ASP A 199 -12.19 -13.03 -8.66
CA ASP A 199 -10.97 -13.84 -8.86
C ASP A 199 -9.69 -13.04 -8.52
N ASN A 200 -9.63 -11.77 -8.92
CA ASN A 200 -8.50 -10.90 -8.61
C ASN A 200 -8.37 -10.60 -7.11
N ILE A 201 -9.49 -10.40 -6.42
CA ILE A 201 -9.50 -10.20 -4.96
C ILE A 201 -9.04 -11.46 -4.24
N GLU A 202 -9.52 -12.64 -4.64
CA GLU A 202 -9.05 -13.91 -4.06
C GLU A 202 -7.53 -14.09 -4.25
N LEU A 203 -7.03 -13.77 -5.44
CA LEU A 203 -5.60 -13.83 -5.73
C LEU A 203 -4.81 -12.83 -4.88
N GLU A 204 -5.29 -11.58 -4.75
CA GLU A 204 -4.66 -10.54 -3.91
C GLU A 204 -4.56 -11.00 -2.46
N VAL A 205 -5.66 -11.50 -1.89
CA VAL A 205 -5.70 -12.03 -0.52
C VAL A 205 -4.73 -13.20 -0.34
N LYS A 206 -4.71 -14.14 -1.31
CA LYS A 206 -3.80 -15.29 -1.26
C LYS A 206 -2.34 -14.87 -1.29
N GLN A 207 -1.99 -13.94 -2.15
CA GLN A 207 -0.62 -13.41 -2.24
C GLN A 207 -0.21 -12.69 -0.95
N ALA A 208 -1.08 -11.83 -0.41
CA ALA A 208 -0.82 -11.13 0.83
C ALA A 208 -0.68 -12.09 2.02
N PHE A 209 -1.52 -13.12 2.10
CA PHE A 209 -1.45 -14.17 3.11
C PHE A 209 -0.12 -14.94 3.06
N LEU A 210 0.28 -15.40 1.88
CA LEU A 210 1.53 -16.13 1.69
C LEU A 210 2.74 -15.26 2.04
N ARG A 211 2.70 -13.97 1.67
CA ARG A 211 3.75 -13.00 2.01
C ARG A 211 3.84 -12.78 3.51
N THR A 212 2.71 -12.70 4.20
CA THR A 212 2.68 -12.57 5.68
C THR A 212 3.30 -13.80 6.34
N LYS A 213 2.94 -15.00 5.90
CA LYS A 213 3.53 -16.25 6.43
C LYS A 213 5.00 -16.41 6.11
N GLU A 214 5.46 -15.98 4.94
CA GLU A 214 6.88 -15.96 4.57
C GLU A 214 7.68 -15.04 5.50
N THR A 215 7.23 -13.78 5.65
CA THR A 215 7.92 -12.79 6.46
C THR A 215 7.92 -13.17 7.95
N GLU A 216 6.86 -13.80 8.44
CA GLU A 216 6.78 -14.34 9.79
C GLU A 216 7.87 -15.41 10.06
N LYS A 217 8.01 -16.37 9.15
CA LYS A 217 9.03 -17.42 9.27
C LYS A 217 10.45 -16.87 9.18
N ASN A 218 10.66 -15.81 8.40
CA ASN A 218 11.97 -15.17 8.29
C ASN A 218 12.44 -14.58 9.62
N ILE A 219 11.53 -14.00 10.45
CA ILE A 219 11.88 -13.45 11.77
C ILE A 219 12.52 -14.52 12.64
N THR A 220 11.84 -15.66 12.82
CA THR A 220 12.32 -16.74 13.71
C THR A 220 13.64 -17.36 13.22
N THR A 221 13.86 -17.37 11.91
CA THR A 221 15.10 -17.86 11.31
C THR A 221 16.26 -16.90 11.60
N ILE A 222 16.03 -15.60 11.45
CA ILE A 222 17.06 -14.57 11.62
C ILE A 222 17.40 -14.36 13.11
N GLU A 223 16.44 -14.52 14.03
CA GLU A 223 16.71 -14.44 15.48
C GLU A 223 17.81 -15.42 15.92
N LYS A 224 17.73 -16.67 15.45
CA LYS A 224 18.79 -17.65 15.72
C LYS A 224 20.13 -17.26 15.08
N ALA A 225 20.10 -16.68 13.90
CA ALA A 225 21.32 -16.22 13.22
C ALA A 225 21.99 -15.07 13.98
N ILE A 226 21.24 -14.18 14.65
CA ILE A 226 21.81 -13.10 15.48
C ILE A 226 22.59 -13.69 16.65
N GLU A 227 22.04 -14.68 17.36
CA GLU A 227 22.73 -15.33 18.49
C GLU A 227 24.05 -15.95 18.03
N GLN A 228 24.02 -16.65 16.89
CA GLN A 228 25.21 -17.27 16.30
C GLN A 228 26.26 -16.22 15.85
N ALA A 229 25.82 -15.14 15.21
CA ALA A 229 26.70 -14.06 14.76
C ALA A 229 27.34 -13.31 15.93
N LYS A 230 26.59 -13.06 17.02
CA LYS A 230 27.13 -12.46 18.25
C LYS A 230 28.21 -13.34 18.89
N GLU A 231 27.92 -14.63 19.01
CA GLU A 231 28.88 -15.57 19.61
C GLU A 231 30.12 -15.76 18.72
N ASN A 232 29.92 -15.80 17.38
CA ASN A 232 31.08 -15.84 16.46
C ASN A 232 31.97 -14.60 16.59
N LEU A 233 31.37 -13.40 16.69
CA LEU A 233 32.17 -12.19 16.92
C LEU A 233 32.92 -12.26 18.24
N ARG A 234 32.26 -12.63 19.35
CA ARG A 234 32.88 -12.75 20.67
C ARG A 234 34.07 -13.69 20.67
N ILE A 235 33.93 -14.89 20.10
CA ILE A 235 35.02 -15.88 20.01
C ILE A 235 36.16 -15.35 19.14
N THR A 236 35.84 -14.67 18.02
CA THR A 236 36.86 -14.15 17.11
C THR A 236 37.63 -13.00 17.75
N GLU A 237 36.99 -12.12 18.52
CA GLU A 237 37.65 -11.05 19.28
C GLU A 237 38.58 -11.61 20.37
N GLU A 238 38.17 -12.67 21.08
CA GLU A 238 39.02 -13.33 22.07
C GLU A 238 40.27 -13.96 21.43
N ARG A 239 40.05 -14.70 20.32
CA ARG A 239 41.15 -15.28 19.55
C ARG A 239 42.10 -14.23 18.99
N TYR A 240 41.60 -13.06 18.61
CA TYR A 240 42.39 -11.95 18.14
C TYR A 240 43.28 -11.38 19.28
N LYS A 241 42.74 -11.24 20.49
CA LYS A 241 43.54 -10.82 21.67
C LYS A 241 44.66 -11.80 22.02
N GLU A 242 44.40 -13.07 21.80
CA GLU A 242 45.40 -14.14 22.00
C GLU A 242 46.32 -14.34 20.77
N GLN A 243 46.23 -13.47 19.74
CA GLN A 243 47.02 -13.53 18.50
C GLN A 243 46.84 -14.82 17.67
N VAL A 244 45.72 -15.50 17.83
CA VAL A 244 45.36 -16.72 17.09
C VAL A 244 44.43 -16.43 15.89
N SER A 245 43.97 -15.19 15.75
CA SER A 245 43.10 -14.71 14.68
C SER A 245 43.64 -13.39 14.15
N THR A 246 43.19 -12.98 12.95
CA THR A 246 43.60 -11.74 12.29
C THR A 246 42.60 -10.62 12.49
N THR A 247 43.01 -9.36 12.28
CA THR A 247 42.12 -8.20 12.22
C THR A 247 41.02 -8.42 11.17
N THR A 248 41.34 -9.03 10.02
CA THR A 248 40.40 -9.35 8.96
C THR A 248 39.29 -10.27 9.47
N ASP A 249 39.62 -11.30 10.27
CA ASP A 249 38.59 -12.22 10.81
C ASP A 249 37.62 -11.50 11.73
N VAL A 250 38.12 -10.57 12.57
CA VAL A 250 37.25 -9.75 13.44
C VAL A 250 36.35 -8.85 12.62
N LEU A 251 36.89 -8.16 11.61
CA LEU A 251 36.07 -7.28 10.73
C LEU A 251 35.03 -8.05 9.95
N VAL A 252 35.34 -9.27 9.50
CA VAL A 252 34.35 -10.16 8.82
C VAL A 252 33.26 -10.58 9.79
N ALA A 253 33.60 -11.03 11.01
CA ALA A 253 32.60 -11.42 12.01
C ALA A 253 31.72 -10.24 12.42
N GLN A 254 32.26 -9.04 12.51
CA GLN A 254 31.54 -7.81 12.82
C GLN A 254 30.61 -7.40 11.69
N THR A 255 31.05 -7.52 10.44
CA THR A 255 30.21 -7.28 9.25
C THR A 255 29.02 -8.26 9.21
N LEU A 256 29.28 -9.54 9.48
CA LEU A 256 28.26 -10.58 9.54
C LEU A 256 27.20 -10.27 10.61
N LEU A 257 27.62 -9.84 11.80
CA LEU A 257 26.66 -9.43 12.84
C LEU A 257 25.83 -8.21 12.40
N THR A 258 26.46 -7.19 11.83
CA THR A 258 25.79 -5.98 11.34
C THR A 258 24.75 -6.30 10.26
N GLU A 259 25.12 -7.15 9.29
CA GLU A 259 24.21 -7.61 8.23
C GLU A 259 23.05 -8.42 8.81
N THR A 260 23.31 -9.31 9.76
CA THR A 260 22.27 -10.13 10.39
C THR A 260 21.29 -9.26 11.20
N MET A 261 21.78 -8.27 11.95
CA MET A 261 20.93 -7.30 12.67
C MET A 261 20.11 -6.45 11.72
N THR A 262 20.72 -6.01 10.61
CA THR A 262 20.02 -5.28 9.55
C THR A 262 18.88 -6.11 8.95
N ASN A 263 19.15 -7.37 8.65
CA ASN A 263 18.17 -8.32 8.12
C ASN A 263 17.04 -8.59 9.11
N TYR A 264 17.32 -8.67 10.40
CA TYR A 264 16.33 -8.83 11.45
C TYR A 264 15.34 -7.67 11.49
N TYR A 265 15.83 -6.44 11.55
CA TYR A 265 14.95 -5.28 11.56
C TYR A 265 14.19 -5.16 10.24
N ASN A 266 14.82 -5.48 9.11
CA ASN A 266 14.09 -5.55 7.83
C ASN A 266 12.95 -6.55 7.90
N ALA A 267 13.20 -7.79 8.34
CA ALA A 267 12.18 -8.84 8.41
C ALA A 267 11.02 -8.46 9.34
N LEU A 268 11.31 -7.85 10.49
CA LEU A 268 10.32 -7.43 11.47
C LEU A 268 9.37 -6.35 10.90
N TYR A 269 9.92 -5.35 10.21
CA TYR A 269 9.09 -4.32 9.56
C TYR A 269 8.38 -4.82 8.32
N ASP A 270 9.02 -5.69 7.53
CA ASP A 270 8.41 -6.29 6.36
C ASP A 270 7.21 -7.18 6.75
N PHE A 271 7.27 -7.85 7.91
CA PHE A 271 6.14 -8.58 8.48
C PHE A 271 4.99 -7.63 8.87
N LYS A 272 5.27 -6.53 9.56
CA LYS A 272 4.25 -5.52 9.91
C LYS A 272 3.58 -4.94 8.66
N ILE A 273 4.36 -4.64 7.63
CA ILE A 273 3.84 -4.15 6.35
C ILE A 273 3.01 -5.24 5.65
N ALA A 274 3.49 -6.49 5.59
CA ALA A 274 2.75 -7.59 4.99
C ALA A 274 1.42 -7.84 5.70
N LYS A 275 1.39 -7.78 7.04
CA LYS A 275 0.17 -7.86 7.85
C LYS A 275 -0.81 -6.73 7.50
N ALA A 276 -0.33 -5.49 7.38
CA ALA A 276 -1.15 -4.34 7.00
C ALA A 276 -1.72 -4.49 5.56
N VAL A 277 -0.91 -4.97 4.62
CA VAL A 277 -1.35 -5.27 3.25
C VAL A 277 -2.44 -6.35 3.24
N LEU A 278 -2.30 -7.39 4.08
CA LEU A 278 -3.30 -8.44 4.19
C LEU A 278 -4.62 -7.92 4.76
N TYR A 279 -4.60 -7.10 5.81
CA TYR A 279 -5.82 -6.49 6.34
C TYR A 279 -6.52 -5.63 5.27
N ARG A 280 -5.75 -4.84 4.52
CA ARG A 280 -6.29 -4.08 3.40
C ARG A 280 -6.89 -5.00 2.33
N ALA A 281 -6.23 -6.11 2.00
CA ALA A 281 -6.75 -7.08 1.04
C ALA A 281 -8.05 -7.74 1.51
N MET A 282 -8.22 -7.91 2.83
CA MET A 282 -9.46 -8.38 3.47
C MET A 282 -10.56 -7.29 3.54
N GLY A 283 -10.29 -6.06 3.10
CA GLY A 283 -11.23 -4.94 3.24
C GLY A 283 -11.39 -4.43 4.67
N GLN A 284 -10.44 -4.72 5.55
CA GLN A 284 -10.47 -4.25 6.94
C GLN A 284 -9.59 -3.00 7.09
N GLU A 285 -10.12 -1.97 7.72
CA GLU A 285 -9.33 -0.82 8.16
C GLU A 285 -8.57 -1.19 9.44
N ILE A 286 -7.26 -0.98 9.44
CA ILE A 286 -6.46 -1.13 10.66
C ILE A 286 -6.60 0.17 11.44
N LEU A 287 -7.47 0.17 12.44
CA LEU A 287 -7.62 1.23 13.43
C LEU A 287 -7.03 0.76 14.78
N GLU A 288 -5.78 0.24 14.78
CA GLU A 288 -5.04 -0.04 16.02
C GLU A 288 -3.94 1.00 16.26
#